data_c49bc510576181f9e30f1c4c34786814
#
_entry.id   c49bc510576181f9e30f1c4c34786814
#
_cell.length_a   1.000
_cell.length_b   1.000
_cell.length_c   1.000
_cell.angle_alpha   90.00
_cell.angle_beta   90.00
_cell.angle_gamma   90.00
#
_symmetry.space_group_name_H-M   'P 1'
#
loop_
_entity.id
_entity.type
_entity.pdbx_description
1 polymer ?
#
loop_
_entity_poly.entity_id
_entity_poly.type
_entity_poly.pdbx_seq_one_letter_code
_entity_poly.pdbx_strand_id
1 'polypeptide(L)'
;MKAVKISIQTIFTIALVLLLATSIVFTEQTKTYSITTKCSPQAREWIISKFGEADTIEELLIDVNDFIGTRTYIPKKSTDLFQYFDIDEFIDNDCNGLCYDWSCFTAIVAREVSQLKGWNCKPYIVDAVSVYDKSIYHSFNFFIVDDGNSKRTYFLDTTVDNTKRRNNEQIMGVVNIGNFTMEEFSERCCGYRIFKYH
;
A
#
# COMPACT_ATOMS: atom_id res chain seq x y z
N MET A 1 -28.72 24.39 -48.91
CA MET A 1 -28.24 23.52 -47.81
C MET A 1 -29.43 22.79 -47.22
N LYS A 2 -29.49 21.46 -47.29
CA LYS A 2 -30.57 20.66 -46.67
C LYS A 2 -30.20 20.41 -45.18
N ALA A 3 -31.02 20.93 -44.28
CA ALA A 3 -30.86 20.67 -42.84
C ALA A 3 -31.17 19.19 -42.57
N VAL A 4 -30.20 18.48 -42.00
CA VAL A 4 -30.38 17.08 -41.55
C VAL A 4 -31.22 17.14 -40.28
N LYS A 5 -32.47 16.64 -40.33
CA LYS A 5 -33.31 16.45 -39.17
C LYS A 5 -32.85 15.18 -38.43
N ILE A 6 -32.10 15.36 -37.37
CA ILE A 6 -31.76 14.25 -36.45
C ILE A 6 -32.99 13.96 -35.61
N SER A 7 -33.43 12.71 -35.57
CA SER A 7 -34.59 12.30 -34.76
C SER A 7 -34.24 12.29 -33.26
N ILE A 8 -35.21 12.57 -32.41
CA ILE A 8 -35.07 12.49 -30.95
C ILE A 8 -34.57 11.08 -30.55
N GLN A 9 -35.05 10.06 -31.27
CA GLN A 9 -34.65 8.67 -31.06
C GLN A 9 -33.14 8.45 -31.33
N THR A 10 -32.57 9.09 -32.36
CA THR A 10 -31.15 9.05 -32.69
C THR A 10 -30.32 9.72 -31.59
N ILE A 11 -30.78 10.85 -31.05
CA ILE A 11 -30.11 11.58 -29.96
C ILE A 11 -30.10 10.69 -28.69
N PHE A 12 -31.23 10.05 -28.37
CA PHE A 12 -31.33 9.14 -27.21
C PHE A 12 -30.40 7.94 -27.36
N THR A 13 -30.32 7.35 -28.54
CA THR A 13 -29.42 6.21 -28.79
C THR A 13 -27.96 6.59 -28.66
N ILE A 14 -27.56 7.76 -29.18
CA ILE A 14 -26.19 8.26 -29.03
C ILE A 14 -25.87 8.58 -27.58
N ALA A 15 -26.76 9.19 -26.83
CA ALA A 15 -26.59 9.49 -25.42
C ALA A 15 -26.47 8.20 -24.57
N LEU A 16 -27.26 7.17 -24.88
CA LEU A 16 -27.22 5.87 -24.22
C LEU A 16 -25.90 5.12 -24.51
N VAL A 17 -25.43 5.16 -25.75
CA VAL A 17 -24.15 4.56 -26.18
C VAL A 17 -22.96 5.30 -25.50
N LEU A 18 -23.00 6.63 -25.41
CA LEU A 18 -22.00 7.41 -24.72
C LEU A 18 -22.01 7.14 -23.21
N LEU A 19 -23.19 7.00 -22.59
CA LEU A 19 -23.32 6.62 -21.16
C LEU A 19 -22.80 5.21 -20.91
N LEU A 20 -23.09 4.25 -21.80
CA LEU A 20 -22.57 2.89 -21.69
C LEU A 20 -21.05 2.85 -21.94
N ALA A 21 -20.54 3.63 -22.89
CA ALA A 21 -19.10 3.73 -23.16
C ALA A 21 -18.37 4.39 -21.98
N THR A 22 -18.94 5.43 -21.34
CA THR A 22 -18.35 6.02 -20.13
C THR A 22 -18.43 5.09 -18.91
N SER A 23 -19.49 4.30 -18.76
CA SER A 23 -19.57 3.29 -17.70
C SER A 23 -18.60 2.13 -17.94
N ILE A 24 -18.30 1.76 -19.18
CA ILE A 24 -17.29 0.74 -19.50
C ILE A 24 -15.86 1.27 -19.27
N VAL A 25 -15.61 2.56 -19.49
CA VAL A 25 -14.31 3.19 -19.22
C VAL A 25 -14.10 3.43 -17.71
N PHE A 26 -15.17 3.58 -16.90
CA PHE A 26 -15.07 3.71 -15.45
C PHE A 26 -15.11 2.38 -14.67
N THR A 27 -15.37 1.25 -15.31
CA THR A 27 -14.96 -0.05 -14.81
C THR A 27 -13.51 -0.30 -15.23
N GLU A 28 -12.59 0.62 -14.99
CA GLU A 28 -11.21 0.23 -14.79
C GLU A 28 -11.25 -0.79 -13.64
N GLN A 29 -11.06 -2.03 -14.04
CA GLN A 29 -10.80 -3.13 -13.15
C GLN A 29 -9.72 -2.64 -12.18
N THR A 30 -10.10 -2.31 -10.97
CA THR A 30 -9.22 -2.44 -9.83
C THR A 30 -8.83 -3.92 -9.81
N LYS A 31 -7.83 -4.28 -10.61
CA LYS A 31 -7.13 -5.55 -10.46
C LYS A 31 -6.56 -5.50 -9.07
N THR A 32 -7.30 -6.01 -8.13
CA THR A 32 -6.81 -6.33 -6.81
C THR A 32 -5.78 -7.44 -7.05
N TYR A 33 -4.55 -7.06 -7.28
CA TYR A 33 -3.45 -7.99 -7.19
C TYR A 33 -3.37 -8.34 -5.72
N SER A 34 -3.97 -9.46 -5.32
CA SER A 34 -3.66 -10.03 -4.03
C SER A 34 -2.15 -10.24 -4.01
N ILE A 35 -1.50 -9.79 -2.94
CA ILE A 35 -0.10 -10.12 -2.68
C ILE A 35 -0.06 -11.63 -2.52
N THR A 36 0.10 -12.35 -3.63
CA THR A 36 0.24 -13.79 -3.67
C THR A 36 1.69 -14.22 -3.48
N THR A 37 2.51 -13.37 -2.89
CA THR A 37 3.83 -13.79 -2.44
C THR A 37 3.62 -14.81 -1.33
N LYS A 38 3.69 -16.08 -1.74
CA LYS A 38 3.72 -17.19 -0.80
C LYS A 38 4.99 -17.01 0.02
N CYS A 39 4.81 -16.78 1.31
CA CYS A 39 5.90 -16.86 2.25
C CYS A 39 6.36 -18.32 2.32
N SER A 40 7.64 -18.59 2.07
CA SER A 40 8.19 -19.92 2.27
C SER A 40 8.12 -20.32 3.76
N PRO A 41 8.17 -21.60 4.10
CA PRO A 41 8.27 -22.02 5.50
C PRO A 41 9.47 -21.39 6.21
N GLN A 42 10.61 -21.26 5.52
CA GLN A 42 11.84 -20.67 6.05
C GLN A 42 11.68 -19.17 6.32
N ALA A 43 11.15 -18.41 5.34
CA ALA A 43 10.88 -17.00 5.53
C ALA A 43 9.85 -16.75 6.65
N ARG A 44 8.81 -17.60 6.74
CA ARG A 44 7.83 -17.54 7.82
C ARG A 44 8.47 -17.79 9.19
N GLU A 45 9.29 -18.81 9.32
CA GLU A 45 10.00 -19.11 10.56
C GLU A 45 10.90 -17.94 10.97
N TRP A 46 11.63 -17.37 10.01
CA TRP A 46 12.46 -16.19 10.23
C TRP A 46 11.62 -14.99 10.71
N ILE A 47 10.49 -14.68 10.04
CA ILE A 47 9.57 -13.60 10.43
C ILE A 47 9.07 -13.81 11.85
N ILE A 48 8.59 -15.01 12.17
CA ILE A 48 8.03 -15.32 13.49
C ILE A 48 9.10 -15.23 14.57
N SER A 49 10.32 -15.73 14.31
CA SER A 49 11.43 -15.62 15.26
C SER A 49 11.85 -14.17 15.53
N LYS A 50 11.64 -13.27 14.56
CA LYS A 50 12.06 -11.87 14.65
C LYS A 50 10.99 -10.95 15.24
N PHE A 51 9.70 -11.21 14.92
CA PHE A 51 8.59 -10.30 15.22
C PHE A 51 7.43 -10.96 15.98
N GLY A 52 7.52 -12.28 16.26
CA GLY A 52 6.42 -13.02 16.88
C GLY A 52 6.15 -12.71 18.35
N GLU A 53 7.03 -11.97 19.02
CA GLU A 53 6.89 -11.60 20.43
C GLU A 53 5.95 -10.42 20.66
N ALA A 54 5.67 -9.61 19.64
CA ALA A 54 4.78 -8.45 19.76
C ALA A 54 3.41 -8.83 20.35
N ASP A 55 2.94 -8.06 21.32
CA ASP A 55 1.66 -8.30 22.01
C ASP A 55 0.47 -7.62 21.31
N THR A 56 0.74 -6.61 20.50
CA THR A 56 -0.26 -5.85 19.74
C THR A 56 0.20 -5.61 18.32
N ILE A 57 -0.78 -5.34 17.41
CA ILE A 57 -0.43 -4.98 16.03
C ILE A 57 0.33 -3.65 15.96
N GLU A 58 0.06 -2.71 16.85
CA GLU A 58 0.76 -1.44 16.89
C GLU A 58 2.23 -1.62 17.27
N GLU A 59 2.52 -2.42 18.28
CA GLU A 59 3.88 -2.82 18.65
C GLU A 59 4.59 -3.53 17.50
N LEU A 60 3.94 -4.51 16.85
CA LEU A 60 4.48 -5.16 15.67
C LEU A 60 4.88 -4.17 14.58
N LEU A 61 4.01 -3.19 14.27
CA LEU A 61 4.30 -2.21 13.23
C LEU A 61 5.46 -1.28 13.62
N ILE A 62 5.60 -0.96 14.91
CA ILE A 62 6.74 -0.21 15.44
C ILE A 62 8.03 -1.03 15.28
N ASP A 63 8.01 -2.30 15.67
CA ASP A 63 9.19 -3.19 15.56
C ASP A 63 9.65 -3.35 14.11
N VAL A 64 8.69 -3.53 13.18
CA VAL A 64 8.99 -3.62 11.75
C VAL A 64 9.57 -2.29 11.23
N ASN A 65 9.00 -1.17 11.61
CA ASN A 65 9.49 0.15 11.23
C ASN A 65 10.92 0.38 11.76
N ASP A 66 11.19 0.00 13.00
CA ASP A 66 12.51 0.11 13.62
C ASP A 66 13.53 -0.81 12.93
N PHE A 67 13.13 -2.02 12.62
CA PHE A 67 13.96 -2.97 11.88
C PHE A 67 14.33 -2.41 10.48
N ILE A 68 13.35 -1.96 9.69
CA ILE A 68 13.58 -1.38 8.37
C ILE A 68 14.42 -0.10 8.48
N GLY A 69 14.23 0.70 9.54
CA GLY A 69 15.00 1.91 9.79
C GLY A 69 16.52 1.69 9.85
N THR A 70 16.97 0.46 10.09
CA THR A 70 18.40 0.08 10.07
C THR A 70 18.90 -0.40 8.71
N ARG A 71 18.02 -0.52 7.70
CA ARG A 71 18.34 -1.09 6.39
C ARG A 71 18.77 -0.03 5.38
N THR A 72 19.39 -0.49 4.29
CA THR A 72 19.86 0.41 3.23
C THR A 72 18.80 0.58 2.16
N TYR A 73 18.41 1.82 1.89
CA TYR A 73 17.56 2.14 0.74
C TYR A 73 18.35 1.97 -0.56
N ILE A 74 17.87 1.12 -1.46
CA ILE A 74 18.48 0.84 -2.76
C ILE A 74 17.53 1.37 -3.84
N PRO A 75 17.79 2.56 -4.42
CA PRO A 75 16.96 3.08 -5.49
C PRO A 75 17.14 2.21 -6.75
N LYS A 76 16.03 1.66 -7.28
CA LYS A 76 16.00 0.98 -8.58
C LYS A 76 15.68 1.99 -9.68
N LYS A 77 16.06 1.70 -10.94
CA LYS A 77 15.62 2.50 -12.08
C LYS A 77 14.11 2.39 -12.26
N SER A 78 13.46 3.46 -12.70
CA SER A 78 12.00 3.59 -12.79
C SER A 78 11.28 2.49 -13.59
N THR A 79 11.99 1.76 -14.45
CA THR A 79 11.46 0.63 -15.23
C THR A 79 11.22 -0.63 -14.39
N ASP A 80 11.79 -0.71 -13.19
CA ASP A 80 11.79 -1.92 -12.35
C ASP A 80 10.85 -1.78 -11.13
N LEU A 81 10.14 -0.66 -11.02
CA LEU A 81 9.40 -0.26 -9.82
C LEU A 81 8.23 -1.18 -9.42
N PHE A 82 7.74 -2.04 -10.31
CA PHE A 82 6.55 -2.86 -10.06
C PHE A 82 6.77 -4.34 -10.40
N GLN A 83 8.03 -4.79 -10.32
CA GLN A 83 8.37 -6.18 -10.58
C GLN A 83 8.20 -7.02 -9.31
N TYR A 84 8.06 -8.30 -9.56
CA TYR A 84 7.96 -9.38 -8.62
C TYR A 84 8.77 -9.16 -7.33
N PHE A 85 8.10 -9.25 -6.17
CA PHE A 85 8.73 -9.25 -4.86
C PHE A 85 8.84 -10.70 -4.36
N ASP A 86 10.05 -11.13 -4.04
CA ASP A 86 10.34 -12.43 -3.41
C ASP A 86 10.81 -12.20 -1.98
N ILE A 87 10.09 -12.75 -1.02
CA ILE A 87 10.38 -12.56 0.41
C ILE A 87 11.67 -13.27 0.82
N ASP A 88 11.97 -14.43 0.25
CA ASP A 88 13.16 -15.20 0.57
C ASP A 88 14.41 -14.47 0.05
N GLU A 89 14.40 -14.04 -1.22
CA GLU A 89 15.47 -13.23 -1.80
C GLU A 89 15.67 -11.90 -1.04
N PHE A 90 14.58 -11.29 -0.60
CA PHE A 90 14.64 -10.04 0.15
C PHE A 90 15.28 -10.22 1.53
N ILE A 91 14.96 -11.30 2.25
CA ILE A 91 15.58 -11.64 3.53
C ILE A 91 17.06 -11.97 3.33
N ASP A 92 17.41 -12.76 2.31
CA ASP A 92 18.79 -13.13 1.99
C ASP A 92 19.65 -11.91 1.61
N ASN A 93 19.02 -10.84 1.11
CA ASN A 93 19.66 -9.55 0.81
C ASN A 93 19.59 -8.56 2.00
N ASP A 94 19.59 -9.05 3.23
CA ASP A 94 19.53 -8.25 4.46
C ASP A 94 18.36 -7.25 4.52
N CYS A 95 17.25 -7.53 3.85
CA CYS A 95 16.08 -6.67 3.75
C CYS A 95 16.38 -5.26 3.20
N ASN A 96 17.43 -5.12 2.39
CA ASN A 96 17.73 -3.88 1.68
C ASN A 96 16.84 -3.74 0.44
N GLY A 97 16.30 -2.55 0.19
CA GLY A 97 15.38 -2.37 -0.91
C GLY A 97 14.87 -0.94 -1.07
N LEU A 98 13.80 -0.78 -1.84
CA LEU A 98 13.10 0.49 -2.05
C LEU A 98 11.73 0.49 -1.35
N CYS A 99 10.99 1.58 -1.47
CA CYS A 99 9.68 1.76 -0.83
C CYS A 99 8.70 0.61 -1.09
N TYR A 100 8.67 0.10 -2.32
CA TYR A 100 7.79 -1.03 -2.68
C TYR A 100 8.22 -2.33 -1.99
N ASP A 101 9.52 -2.66 -1.99
CA ASP A 101 10.04 -3.87 -1.35
C ASP A 101 9.74 -3.85 0.16
N TRP A 102 9.97 -2.71 0.81
CA TRP A 102 9.68 -2.53 2.24
C TRP A 102 8.18 -2.57 2.56
N SER A 103 7.33 -2.00 1.68
CA SER A 103 5.89 -2.10 1.85
C SER A 103 5.38 -3.53 1.69
N CYS A 104 5.93 -4.29 0.73
CA CYS A 104 5.64 -5.71 0.57
C CYS A 104 6.05 -6.52 1.80
N PHE A 105 7.29 -6.33 2.26
CA PHE A 105 7.81 -6.99 3.46
C PHE A 105 6.93 -6.71 4.68
N THR A 106 6.64 -5.43 4.95
CA THR A 106 5.82 -5.02 6.10
C THR A 106 4.42 -5.65 6.08
N ALA A 107 3.79 -5.70 4.91
CA ALA A 107 2.48 -6.33 4.74
C ALA A 107 2.52 -7.86 5.00
N ILE A 108 3.59 -8.53 4.54
CA ILE A 108 3.78 -9.97 4.77
C ILE A 108 4.01 -10.25 6.25
N VAL A 109 4.90 -9.49 6.91
CA VAL A 109 5.15 -9.63 8.36
C VAL A 109 3.85 -9.44 9.15
N ALA A 110 3.10 -8.37 8.87
CA ALA A 110 1.82 -8.13 9.54
C ALA A 110 0.82 -9.28 9.34
N ARG A 111 0.76 -9.86 8.13
CA ARG A 111 -0.10 -11.01 7.83
C ARG A 111 0.32 -12.27 8.61
N GLU A 112 1.60 -12.64 8.55
CA GLU A 112 2.09 -13.89 9.14
C GLU A 112 2.00 -13.85 10.68
N VAL A 113 2.37 -12.72 11.30
CA VAL A 113 2.27 -12.57 12.76
C VAL A 113 0.80 -12.48 13.21
N SER A 114 -0.05 -11.76 12.47
CA SER A 114 -1.49 -11.71 12.78
C SER A 114 -2.14 -13.09 12.71
N GLN A 115 -1.77 -13.92 11.73
CA GLN A 115 -2.24 -15.31 11.67
C GLN A 115 -1.79 -16.13 12.87
N LEU A 116 -0.54 -15.98 13.32
CA LEU A 116 -0.02 -16.64 14.52
C LEU A 116 -0.77 -16.23 15.79
N LYS A 117 -1.01 -14.93 15.95
CA LYS A 117 -1.64 -14.34 17.14
C LYS A 117 -3.17 -14.36 17.11
N GLY A 118 -3.79 -14.73 15.99
CA GLY A 118 -5.25 -14.70 15.82
C GLY A 118 -5.82 -13.27 15.71
N TRP A 119 -5.02 -12.29 15.30
CA TRP A 119 -5.47 -10.91 15.12
C TRP A 119 -6.21 -10.75 13.79
N ASN A 120 -7.32 -10.00 13.81
CA ASN A 120 -8.02 -9.61 12.60
C ASN A 120 -7.40 -8.32 12.03
N CYS A 121 -6.28 -8.49 11.33
CA CYS A 121 -5.55 -7.41 10.68
C CYS A 121 -5.51 -7.64 9.17
N LYS A 122 -5.93 -6.63 8.41
CA LYS A 122 -5.86 -6.63 6.95
C LYS A 122 -4.83 -5.61 6.48
N PRO A 123 -3.64 -6.05 6.04
CA PRO A 123 -2.63 -5.17 5.46
C PRO A 123 -3.00 -4.79 4.02
N TYR A 124 -2.65 -3.55 3.65
CA TYR A 124 -2.71 -3.04 2.30
C TYR A 124 -1.36 -2.44 1.92
N ILE A 125 -0.87 -2.78 0.74
CA ILE A 125 0.17 -2.02 0.06
C ILE A 125 -0.53 -1.02 -0.84
N VAL A 126 -0.08 0.22 -0.79
CA VAL A 126 -0.67 1.31 -1.53
C VAL A 126 0.39 1.93 -2.43
N ASP A 127 0.08 1.98 -3.72
CA ASP A 127 0.86 2.73 -4.69
C ASP A 127 0.22 4.09 -4.91
N ALA A 128 1.02 5.12 -4.80
CA ALA A 128 0.57 6.50 -4.86
C ALA A 128 1.52 7.39 -5.68
N VAL A 129 1.01 8.52 -6.11
CA VAL A 129 1.78 9.55 -6.84
C VAL A 129 1.73 10.84 -6.04
N SER A 130 2.86 11.55 -5.98
CA SER A 130 2.93 12.85 -5.30
C SER A 130 1.94 13.85 -5.92
N VAL A 131 1.21 14.58 -5.07
CA VAL A 131 0.32 15.67 -5.53
C VAL A 131 1.10 16.88 -6.04
N TYR A 132 2.37 17.00 -5.63
CA TYR A 132 3.25 18.11 -5.99
C TYR A 132 4.09 17.83 -7.24
N ASP A 133 4.49 16.56 -7.46
CA ASP A 133 5.27 16.14 -8.62
C ASP A 133 4.81 14.76 -9.09
N LYS A 134 4.09 14.73 -10.21
CA LYS A 134 3.52 13.51 -10.78
C LYS A 134 4.56 12.50 -11.29
N SER A 135 5.84 12.85 -11.32
CA SER A 135 6.93 11.92 -11.65
C SER A 135 7.40 11.11 -10.44
N ILE A 136 6.99 11.50 -9.22
CA ILE A 136 7.37 10.82 -7.98
C ILE A 136 6.28 9.81 -7.61
N TYR A 137 6.63 8.54 -7.72
CA TYR A 137 5.82 7.41 -7.27
C TYR A 137 6.34 6.90 -5.94
N HIS A 138 5.41 6.42 -5.09
CA HIS A 138 5.74 5.95 -3.76
C HIS A 138 4.83 4.81 -3.34
N SER A 139 5.36 3.90 -2.51
CA SER A 139 4.57 2.82 -1.92
C SER A 139 4.70 2.85 -0.40
N PHE A 140 3.57 2.66 0.28
CA PHE A 140 3.45 2.63 1.73
C PHE A 140 2.30 1.71 2.15
N ASN A 141 2.02 1.61 3.45
CA ASN A 141 1.05 0.66 3.98
C ASN A 141 -0.08 1.34 4.75
N PHE A 142 -1.26 0.72 4.65
CA PHE A 142 -2.32 0.84 5.64
C PHE A 142 -2.67 -0.54 6.22
N PHE A 143 -3.11 -0.55 7.48
CA PHE A 143 -3.50 -1.75 8.19
C PHE A 143 -4.86 -1.52 8.83
N ILE A 144 -5.87 -2.28 8.40
CA ILE A 144 -7.18 -2.25 9.03
C ILE A 144 -7.20 -3.33 10.10
N VAL A 145 -7.39 -2.92 11.36
CA VAL A 145 -7.43 -3.80 12.52
C VAL A 145 -8.83 -3.77 13.10
N ASP A 146 -9.44 -4.94 13.24
CA ASP A 146 -10.78 -5.11 13.82
C ASP A 146 -10.67 -6.02 15.05
N ASP A 147 -10.87 -5.45 16.24
CA ASP A 147 -10.83 -6.18 17.52
C ASP A 147 -12.22 -6.66 17.97
N GLY A 148 -13.22 -6.58 17.11
CA GLY A 148 -14.61 -6.95 17.36
C GLY A 148 -15.43 -5.87 18.07
N ASN A 149 -14.80 -4.89 18.72
CA ASN A 149 -15.45 -3.77 19.37
C ASN A 149 -15.22 -2.45 18.62
N SER A 150 -14.06 -2.34 17.99
CA SER A 150 -13.65 -1.16 17.24
C SER A 150 -12.85 -1.53 16.01
N LYS A 151 -12.92 -0.67 15.00
CA LYS A 151 -12.12 -0.78 13.79
C LYS A 151 -11.17 0.40 13.75
N ARG A 152 -9.88 0.10 13.67
CA ARG A 152 -8.82 1.11 13.60
C ARG A 152 -8.05 0.94 12.31
N THR A 153 -7.58 2.06 11.75
CA THR A 153 -6.72 2.05 10.57
C THR A 153 -5.41 2.72 10.92
N TYR A 154 -4.32 1.98 10.72
CA TYR A 154 -2.97 2.48 10.91
C TYR A 154 -2.31 2.76 9.57
N PHE A 155 -1.56 3.85 9.52
CA PHE A 155 -0.67 4.20 8.42
C PHE A 155 0.78 3.95 8.84
N LEU A 156 1.60 3.47 7.90
CA LEU A 156 3.04 3.32 8.06
C LEU A 156 3.75 3.54 6.74
N ASP A 157 4.73 4.44 6.75
CA ASP A 157 5.67 4.67 5.65
C ASP A 157 7.10 4.48 6.14
N THR A 158 7.60 3.26 6.02
CA THR A 158 8.95 2.89 6.46
C THR A 158 10.06 3.63 5.71
N THR A 159 9.78 4.11 4.49
CA THR A 159 10.75 4.85 3.67
C THR A 159 10.98 6.26 4.19
N VAL A 160 9.89 6.98 4.48
CA VAL A 160 9.96 8.34 5.02
C VAL A 160 10.64 8.33 6.38
N ASP A 161 10.22 7.42 7.25
CA ASP A 161 10.80 7.27 8.57
C ASP A 161 12.30 6.93 8.51
N ASN A 162 12.69 6.02 7.62
CA ASN A 162 14.10 5.70 7.41
C ASN A 162 14.91 6.92 6.94
N THR A 163 14.38 7.71 6.01
CA THR A 163 15.05 8.92 5.52
C THR A 163 15.17 9.97 6.63
N LYS A 164 14.10 10.18 7.41
CA LYS A 164 14.09 11.11 8.54
C LYS A 164 15.07 10.70 9.64
N ARG A 165 15.13 9.41 9.98
CA ARG A 165 16.10 8.88 10.95
C ARG A 165 17.54 9.18 10.54
N ARG A 166 17.87 9.04 9.25
CA ARG A 166 19.22 9.36 8.73
C ARG A 166 19.55 10.86 8.86
N ASN A 167 18.55 11.71 8.72
CA ASN A 167 18.70 13.16 8.79
C ASN A 167 18.50 13.72 10.21
N ASN A 168 18.31 12.88 11.25
CA ASN A 168 17.95 13.28 12.60
C ASN A 168 16.66 14.13 12.69
N GLU A 169 15.73 13.92 11.75
CA GLU A 169 14.43 14.57 11.76
C GLU A 169 13.43 13.82 12.65
N GLN A 170 12.32 14.48 12.99
CA GLN A 170 11.25 13.84 13.77
C GLN A 170 10.60 12.72 12.98
N ILE A 171 10.57 11.52 13.56
CA ILE A 171 9.99 10.31 12.97
C ILE A 171 8.47 10.34 13.18
N MET A 172 7.68 10.08 12.14
CA MET A 172 6.23 9.99 12.28
C MET A 172 5.77 8.71 12.99
N GLY A 173 6.51 7.61 12.81
CA GLY A 173 6.15 6.31 13.38
C GLY A 173 4.85 5.74 12.83
N VAL A 174 4.25 4.83 13.59
CA VAL A 174 2.94 4.24 13.28
C VAL A 174 1.84 5.23 13.64
N VAL A 175 0.97 5.57 12.69
CA VAL A 175 -0.09 6.58 12.87
C VAL A 175 -1.47 5.93 12.79
N ASN A 176 -2.26 6.03 13.86
CA ASN A 176 -3.69 5.75 13.78
C ASN A 176 -4.38 6.94 13.09
N ILE A 177 -4.98 6.70 11.92
CA ILE A 177 -5.57 7.78 11.11
C ILE A 177 -6.94 8.26 11.60
N GLY A 178 -7.48 7.64 12.65
CA GLY A 178 -8.76 8.03 13.25
C GLY A 178 -9.93 7.94 12.27
N ASN A 179 -10.63 9.05 12.07
CA ASN A 179 -11.81 9.12 11.20
C ASN A 179 -11.50 9.44 9.72
N PHE A 180 -10.23 9.61 9.36
CA PHE A 180 -9.87 9.80 7.97
C PHE A 180 -10.09 8.51 7.17
N THR A 181 -10.49 8.64 5.89
CA THR A 181 -10.28 7.56 4.92
C THR A 181 -8.80 7.47 4.57
N MET A 182 -8.38 6.33 3.99
CA MET A 182 -6.99 6.15 3.57
C MET A 182 -6.59 7.19 2.50
N GLU A 183 -7.50 7.51 1.56
CA GLU A 183 -7.31 8.51 0.52
C GLU A 183 -7.17 9.92 1.11
N GLU A 184 -8.07 10.31 2.02
CA GLU A 184 -8.02 11.62 2.66
C GLU A 184 -6.74 11.80 3.46
N PHE A 185 -6.34 10.80 4.23
CA PHE A 185 -5.10 10.85 5.00
C PHE A 185 -3.89 10.95 4.07
N SER A 186 -3.82 10.11 3.05
CA SER A 186 -2.73 10.10 2.09
C SER A 186 -2.59 11.45 1.38
N GLU A 187 -3.69 12.02 0.87
CA GLU A 187 -3.63 13.27 0.11
C GLU A 187 -3.36 14.49 1.02
N ARG A 188 -4.00 14.58 2.18
CA ARG A 188 -3.93 15.75 3.07
C ARG A 188 -2.73 15.75 3.99
N CYS A 189 -2.34 14.59 4.52
CA CYS A 189 -1.28 14.47 5.53
C CYS A 189 0.05 14.04 4.92
N CYS A 190 0.04 13.22 3.86
CA CYS A 190 1.26 12.70 3.24
C CYS A 190 1.61 13.37 1.91
N GLY A 191 0.65 14.05 1.26
CA GLY A 191 0.86 14.69 -0.04
C GLY A 191 0.92 13.71 -1.21
N TYR A 192 0.27 12.55 -1.07
CA TYR A 192 0.21 11.50 -2.10
C TYR A 192 -1.23 11.15 -2.45
N ARG A 193 -1.50 11.04 -3.76
CA ARG A 193 -2.77 10.52 -4.28
C ARG A 193 -2.64 9.05 -4.58
N ILE A 194 -3.46 8.24 -3.92
CA ILE A 194 -3.52 6.80 -4.13
C ILE A 194 -4.13 6.50 -5.49
N PHE A 195 -3.53 5.57 -6.24
CA PHE A 195 -4.09 5.08 -7.50
C PHE A 195 -4.24 3.55 -7.52
N LYS A 196 -3.65 2.83 -6.57
CA LYS A 196 -3.73 1.37 -6.52
C LYS A 196 -3.60 0.85 -5.10
N TYR A 197 -4.34 -0.22 -4.81
CA TYR A 197 -4.24 -1.03 -3.59
C TYR A 197 -3.89 -2.47 -3.94
N HIS A 198 -3.09 -3.10 -3.09
CA HIS A 198 -2.74 -4.52 -3.17
C HIS A 198 -3.11 -5.26 -1.89
#